data_a01a6adcfb6f4c10400d96e15d93d274
#
_entry.id   a01a6adcfb6f4c10400d96e15d93d274
#
_cell.length_a   1.000
_cell.length_b   1.000
_cell.length_c   1.000
_cell.angle_alpha   90.00
_cell.angle_beta   90.00
_cell.angle_gamma   90.00
#
_symmetry.space_group_name_H-M   'P 1'
#
loop_
_entity.id
_entity.type
_entity.pdbx_description
1 polymer ?
#
loop_
_entity_poly.entity_id
_entity_poly.type
_entity_poly.pdbx_seq_one_letter_code
_entity_poly.pdbx_strand_id
1 'polypeptide(L)'
;MLEILGDRQKELLQSLLKTKSGLTVDALSERLRITRNAVRQHLAALERDGLVAAGATRPSGGRPRQLYVLTDKGKELFPRHYSWFAQLVVEALKREHGAEGLRERLAAIGASVGQQLRTQHPALAGPAPKVAKLAAVMDELGYDASSAATADGAPVVEADNCVFHELAVKNPEICHFDLAMMSAFADSEVEHQECMARGGNVCRFRFTAKK
;
A
#
# COMPACT_ATOMS: atom_id res chain seq x y z
N MET A 1 11.40 -8.06 -4.69
CA MET A 1 10.75 -8.04 -6.03
C MET A 1 11.74 -7.83 -7.19
N LEU A 2 12.77 -7.00 -7.06
CA LEU A 2 13.87 -6.90 -8.05
C LEU A 2 14.56 -8.25 -8.30
N GLU A 3 14.58 -9.16 -7.33
CA GLU A 3 15.28 -10.45 -7.41
C GLU A 3 14.71 -11.42 -8.45
N ILE A 4 13.45 -11.24 -8.85
CA ILE A 4 12.77 -12.07 -9.86
C ILE A 4 13.24 -11.71 -11.29
N LEU A 5 13.80 -10.52 -11.48
CA LEU A 5 14.28 -10.05 -12.79
C LEU A 5 15.68 -10.56 -13.10
N GLY A 6 15.99 -10.78 -14.38
CA GLY A 6 17.33 -11.09 -14.83
C GLY A 6 18.31 -9.93 -14.58
N ASP A 7 19.59 -10.23 -14.39
CA ASP A 7 20.60 -9.24 -13.99
C ASP A 7 20.68 -8.04 -14.95
N ARG A 8 20.57 -8.26 -16.25
CA ARG A 8 20.58 -7.18 -17.26
C ARG A 8 19.35 -6.28 -17.18
N GLN A 9 18.20 -6.83 -16.82
CA GLN A 9 16.99 -6.02 -16.56
C GLN A 9 17.15 -5.18 -15.30
N LYS A 10 17.74 -5.73 -14.23
CA LYS A 10 18.08 -4.98 -13.00
C LYS A 10 19.01 -3.82 -13.28
N GLU A 11 20.11 -4.05 -14.02
CA GLU A 11 21.06 -3.02 -14.40
C GLU A 11 20.41 -1.92 -15.25
N LEU A 12 19.50 -2.29 -16.18
CA LEU A 12 18.74 -1.35 -16.99
C LEU A 12 17.84 -0.47 -16.12
N LEU A 13 17.04 -1.06 -15.24
CA LEU A 13 16.18 -0.32 -14.32
C LEU A 13 16.99 0.59 -13.38
N GLN A 14 18.12 0.12 -12.87
CA GLN A 14 19.03 0.94 -12.04
C GLN A 14 19.59 2.13 -12.84
N SER A 15 19.90 1.94 -14.11
CA SER A 15 20.36 3.01 -14.99
C SER A 15 19.30 4.08 -15.21
N LEU A 16 18.05 3.67 -15.41
CA LEU A 16 16.90 4.56 -15.52
C LEU A 16 16.58 5.25 -14.19
N LEU A 17 16.72 4.55 -13.06
CA LEU A 17 16.54 5.16 -11.74
C LEU A 17 17.49 6.34 -11.50
N LYS A 18 18.76 6.20 -11.93
CA LYS A 18 19.78 7.24 -11.81
C LYS A 18 19.58 8.41 -12.77
N THR A 19 18.83 8.20 -13.88
CA THR A 19 18.63 9.21 -14.92
C THR A 19 17.14 9.49 -15.13
N LYS A 20 16.60 10.38 -14.29
CA LYS A 20 15.15 10.68 -14.23
C LYS A 20 14.56 11.22 -15.55
N SER A 21 15.38 11.92 -16.35
CA SER A 21 14.99 12.41 -17.67
C SER A 21 14.89 11.31 -18.72
N GLY A 22 15.29 10.08 -18.38
CA GLY A 22 15.28 8.94 -19.28
C GLY A 22 16.59 8.73 -20.04
N LEU A 23 16.71 7.55 -20.64
CA LEU A 23 17.84 7.14 -21.45
C LEU A 23 17.38 6.62 -22.81
N THR A 24 18.20 6.86 -23.85
CA THR A 24 17.99 6.27 -25.17
C THR A 24 18.51 4.83 -25.22
N VAL A 25 18.08 4.06 -26.23
CA VAL A 25 18.62 2.72 -26.49
C VAL A 25 20.16 2.76 -26.66
N ASP A 26 20.71 3.79 -27.32
CA ASP A 26 22.14 3.94 -27.50
C ASP A 26 22.86 4.13 -26.17
N ALA A 27 22.37 5.04 -25.32
CA ALA A 27 22.95 5.30 -24.00
C ALA A 27 22.88 4.08 -23.08
N LEU A 28 21.77 3.31 -23.14
CA LEU A 28 21.63 2.06 -22.40
C LEU A 28 22.59 0.98 -22.94
N SER A 29 22.71 0.83 -24.27
CA SER A 29 23.63 -0.12 -24.91
C SER A 29 25.09 0.12 -24.48
N GLU A 30 25.51 1.37 -24.48
CA GLU A 30 26.84 1.78 -24.05
C GLU A 30 27.07 1.51 -22.56
N ARG A 31 26.10 1.90 -21.71
CA ARG A 31 26.20 1.77 -20.25
C ARG A 31 26.21 0.31 -19.79
N LEU A 32 25.37 -0.54 -20.41
CA LEU A 32 25.26 -1.95 -20.06
C LEU A 32 26.24 -2.84 -20.82
N ARG A 33 26.97 -2.28 -21.79
CA ARG A 33 27.90 -3.00 -22.69
C ARG A 33 27.26 -4.21 -23.39
N ILE A 34 26.03 -4.01 -23.88
CA ILE A 34 25.28 -4.98 -24.68
C ILE A 34 24.79 -4.35 -25.97
N THR A 35 24.37 -5.17 -26.93
CA THR A 35 23.89 -4.68 -28.22
C THR A 35 22.59 -3.88 -28.08
N ARG A 36 22.39 -2.92 -29.01
CA ARG A 36 21.10 -2.17 -29.08
C ARG A 36 19.89 -3.08 -29.23
N ASN A 37 20.09 -4.22 -29.92
CA ASN A 37 19.00 -5.19 -30.09
C ASN A 37 18.63 -5.86 -28.76
N ALA A 38 19.62 -6.27 -27.96
CA ALA A 38 19.42 -6.81 -26.64
C ALA A 38 18.72 -5.78 -25.71
N VAL A 39 19.15 -4.51 -25.76
CA VAL A 39 18.46 -3.43 -25.01
C VAL A 39 16.99 -3.32 -25.40
N ARG A 40 16.67 -3.34 -26.72
CA ARG A 40 15.27 -3.29 -27.18
C ARG A 40 14.45 -4.47 -26.69
N GLN A 41 15.01 -5.69 -26.67
CA GLN A 41 14.33 -6.87 -26.14
C GLN A 41 14.04 -6.73 -24.65
N HIS A 42 15.00 -6.25 -23.85
CA HIS A 42 14.78 -6.01 -22.42
C HIS A 42 13.76 -4.89 -22.18
N LEU A 43 13.84 -3.78 -22.92
CA LEU A 43 12.86 -2.70 -22.83
C LEU A 43 11.45 -3.17 -23.17
N ALA A 44 11.28 -3.94 -24.27
CA ALA A 44 9.96 -4.45 -24.65
C ALA A 44 9.36 -5.38 -23.60
N ALA A 45 10.17 -6.19 -22.92
CA ALA A 45 9.72 -7.02 -21.80
C ALA A 45 9.29 -6.14 -20.61
N LEU A 46 10.14 -5.17 -20.23
CA LEU A 46 9.85 -4.28 -19.09
C LEU A 46 8.70 -3.31 -19.36
N GLU A 47 8.46 -2.90 -20.60
CA GLU A 47 7.28 -2.12 -21.00
C GLU A 47 5.99 -2.96 -20.89
N ARG A 48 6.01 -4.21 -21.36
CA ARG A 48 4.88 -5.14 -21.22
C ARG A 48 4.54 -5.39 -19.76
N ASP A 49 5.55 -5.47 -18.89
CA ASP A 49 5.38 -5.63 -17.46
C ASP A 49 4.96 -4.32 -16.74
N GLY A 50 4.92 -3.21 -17.50
CA GLY A 50 4.55 -1.89 -17.00
C GLY A 50 5.60 -1.22 -16.12
N LEU A 51 6.86 -1.66 -16.17
CA LEU A 51 7.95 -1.14 -15.33
C LEU A 51 8.70 0.03 -15.96
N VAL A 52 8.68 0.09 -17.28
CA VAL A 52 9.32 1.13 -18.11
C VAL A 52 8.28 1.67 -19.08
N ALA A 53 8.41 2.91 -19.48
CA ALA A 53 7.59 3.52 -20.51
C ALA A 53 8.43 4.39 -21.45
N ALA A 54 7.91 4.56 -22.67
CA ALA A 54 8.42 5.58 -23.59
C ALA A 54 8.14 6.98 -22.98
N GLY A 55 9.17 7.77 -22.81
CA GLY A 55 9.11 9.16 -22.34
C GLY A 55 9.16 10.15 -23.52
N ALA A 56 9.76 11.32 -23.27
CA ALA A 56 9.97 12.32 -24.31
C ALA A 56 10.92 11.85 -25.40
N THR A 57 10.87 12.48 -26.57
CA THR A 57 11.87 12.29 -27.63
C THR A 57 12.95 13.35 -27.51
N ARG A 58 14.20 12.96 -27.72
CA ARG A 58 15.34 13.88 -27.79
C ARG A 58 15.67 14.21 -29.25
N PRO A 59 15.71 15.50 -29.63
CA PRO A 59 16.20 15.90 -30.94
C PRO A 59 17.61 15.36 -31.19
N SER A 60 17.85 14.92 -32.40
CA SER A 60 19.20 14.52 -32.88
C SER A 60 19.35 15.06 -34.30
N GLY A 61 20.55 15.15 -34.83
CA GLY A 61 20.82 15.62 -36.22
C GLY A 61 20.16 14.76 -37.31
N GLY A 62 19.23 13.88 -36.97
CA GLY A 62 18.44 13.01 -37.85
C GLY A 62 17.12 12.63 -37.13
N ARG A 63 16.71 11.35 -37.20
CA ARG A 63 15.48 10.87 -36.58
C ARG A 63 15.55 11.07 -35.06
N PRO A 64 14.52 11.71 -34.45
CA PRO A 64 14.43 11.91 -33.00
C PRO A 64 14.61 10.59 -32.23
N ARG A 65 15.33 10.63 -31.13
CA ARG A 65 15.62 9.45 -30.30
C ARG A 65 14.65 9.35 -29.16
N GLN A 66 13.98 8.19 -29.03
CA GLN A 66 13.07 7.89 -27.93
C GLN A 66 13.85 7.75 -26.63
N LEU A 67 13.41 8.45 -25.58
CA LEU A 67 13.85 8.23 -24.20
C LEU A 67 12.92 7.21 -23.54
N TYR A 68 13.50 6.39 -22.67
CA TYR A 68 12.77 5.45 -21.81
C TYR A 68 12.94 5.88 -20.36
N VAL A 69 11.85 5.78 -19.59
CA VAL A 69 11.79 6.19 -18.17
C VAL A 69 11.17 5.09 -17.32
N LEU A 70 11.47 5.08 -16.02
CA LEU A 70 10.75 4.25 -15.09
C LEU A 70 9.32 4.77 -14.90
N THR A 71 8.35 3.87 -14.92
CA THR A 71 7.00 4.13 -14.43
C THR A 71 6.99 4.19 -12.90
N ASP A 72 5.86 4.59 -12.28
CA ASP A 72 5.74 4.54 -10.82
C ASP A 72 5.84 3.09 -10.33
N LYS A 73 5.21 2.12 -11.00
CA LYS A 73 5.35 0.69 -10.73
C LYS A 73 6.82 0.24 -10.82
N GLY A 74 7.58 0.72 -11.81
CA GLY A 74 9.01 0.43 -11.93
C GLY A 74 9.85 1.02 -10.80
N LYS A 75 9.46 2.20 -10.29
CA LYS A 75 10.12 2.84 -9.13
C LYS A 75 9.84 2.08 -7.82
N GLU A 76 8.69 1.44 -7.67
CA GLU A 76 8.31 0.65 -6.50
C GLU A 76 9.13 -0.64 -6.34
N LEU A 77 9.78 -1.13 -7.41
CA LEU A 77 10.69 -2.28 -7.32
C LEU A 77 11.94 -1.99 -6.47
N PHE A 78 12.32 -0.72 -6.33
CA PHE A 78 13.48 -0.34 -5.54
C PHE A 78 13.14 -0.25 -4.05
N PRO A 79 14.05 -0.69 -3.16
CA PRO A 79 13.80 -0.70 -1.74
C PRO A 79 13.30 0.65 -1.22
N ARG A 80 12.21 0.60 -0.46
CA ARG A 80 11.66 1.73 0.29
C ARG A 80 11.65 1.37 1.76
N HIS A 81 12.15 2.24 2.60
CA HIS A 81 12.23 1.99 4.03
C HIS A 81 11.08 2.64 4.81
N TYR A 82 9.87 2.64 4.20
CA TYR A 82 8.70 3.26 4.84
C TYR A 82 8.33 2.58 6.17
N SER A 83 8.38 1.24 6.23
CA SER A 83 8.09 0.49 7.46
C SER A 83 9.09 0.84 8.57
N TRP A 84 10.38 0.91 8.25
CA TRP A 84 11.41 1.32 9.20
C TRP A 84 11.18 2.77 9.69
N PHE A 85 10.88 3.71 8.78
CA PHE A 85 10.61 5.09 9.15
C PHE A 85 9.35 5.21 10.02
N ALA A 86 8.27 4.50 9.64
CA ALA A 86 7.03 4.46 10.41
C ALA A 86 7.28 3.93 11.84
N GLN A 87 8.12 2.89 11.99
CA GLN A 87 8.53 2.35 13.28
C GLN A 87 9.20 3.42 14.15
N LEU A 88 10.17 4.15 13.60
CA LEU A 88 10.86 5.22 14.33
C LEU A 88 9.90 6.33 14.78
N VAL A 89 8.94 6.71 13.93
CA VAL A 89 7.94 7.72 14.26
C VAL A 89 7.01 7.24 15.38
N VAL A 90 6.52 5.99 15.30
CA VAL A 90 5.66 5.39 16.32
C VAL A 90 6.40 5.30 17.66
N GLU A 91 7.65 4.84 17.65
CA GLU A 91 8.47 4.75 18.86
C GLU A 91 8.76 6.13 19.48
N ALA A 92 8.98 7.15 18.65
CA ALA A 92 9.18 8.52 19.12
C ALA A 92 7.90 9.07 19.78
N LEU A 93 6.74 8.90 19.14
CA LEU A 93 5.45 9.31 19.69
C LEU A 93 5.12 8.59 21.00
N LYS A 94 5.40 7.29 21.05
CA LYS A 94 5.17 6.48 22.26
C LYS A 94 6.07 6.93 23.43
N ARG A 95 7.33 7.29 23.13
CA ARG A 95 8.26 7.81 24.14
C ARG A 95 7.84 9.15 24.69
N GLU A 96 7.32 10.04 23.83
CA GLU A 96 6.90 11.39 24.20
C GLU A 96 5.57 11.42 24.95
N HIS A 97 4.59 10.61 24.51
CA HIS A 97 3.22 10.69 24.99
C HIS A 97 2.74 9.46 25.78
N GLY A 98 3.59 8.45 25.95
CA GLY A 98 3.21 7.18 26.54
C GLY A 98 2.33 6.32 25.62
N ALA A 99 1.97 5.12 26.06
CA ALA A 99 1.11 4.20 25.32
C ALA A 99 -0.31 4.76 25.11
N GLU A 100 -0.86 5.42 26.14
CA GLU A 100 -2.20 6.00 26.06
C GLU A 100 -2.26 7.18 25.07
N GLY A 101 -1.32 8.12 25.15
CA GLY A 101 -1.26 9.24 24.21
C GLY A 101 -0.98 8.81 22.76
N LEU A 102 -0.24 7.71 22.53
CA LEU A 102 -0.09 7.11 21.21
C LEU A 102 -1.43 6.54 20.72
N ARG A 103 -2.17 5.81 21.58
CA ARG A 103 -3.49 5.24 21.28
C ARG A 103 -4.48 6.31 20.85
N GLU A 104 -4.60 7.38 21.63
CA GLU A 104 -5.51 8.51 21.35
C GLU A 104 -5.19 9.16 20.00
N ARG A 105 -3.90 9.38 19.68
CA ARG A 105 -3.49 9.99 18.42
C ARG A 105 -3.78 9.09 17.23
N LEU A 106 -3.50 7.80 17.33
CA LEU A 106 -3.79 6.82 16.29
C LEU A 106 -5.30 6.70 16.07
N ALA A 107 -6.09 6.69 17.13
CA ALA A 107 -7.55 6.68 17.03
C ALA A 107 -8.08 7.95 16.36
N ALA A 108 -7.54 9.12 16.69
CA ALA A 108 -7.93 10.39 16.05
C ALA A 108 -7.63 10.39 14.55
N ILE A 109 -6.44 9.90 14.15
CA ILE A 109 -6.08 9.76 12.72
C ILE A 109 -7.01 8.76 12.03
N GLY A 110 -7.23 7.58 12.64
CA GLY A 110 -8.12 6.57 12.10
C GLY A 110 -9.55 7.08 11.91
N ALA A 111 -10.09 7.78 12.91
CA ALA A 111 -11.43 8.39 12.82
C ALA A 111 -11.52 9.40 11.67
N SER A 112 -10.50 10.24 11.47
CA SER A 112 -10.46 11.18 10.34
C SER A 112 -10.48 10.47 9.00
N VAL A 113 -9.67 9.41 8.84
CA VAL A 113 -9.66 8.57 7.63
C VAL A 113 -11.01 7.91 7.40
N GLY A 114 -11.62 7.33 8.44
CA GLY A 114 -12.94 6.71 8.34
C GLY A 114 -14.03 7.69 7.91
N GLN A 115 -14.00 8.92 8.42
CA GLN A 115 -14.92 9.98 7.99
C GLN A 115 -14.71 10.38 6.53
N GLN A 116 -13.47 10.53 6.07
CA GLN A 116 -13.17 10.82 4.67
C GLN A 116 -13.68 9.71 3.74
N LEU A 117 -13.41 8.46 4.06
CA LEU A 117 -13.92 7.31 3.30
C LEU A 117 -15.46 7.28 3.28
N ARG A 118 -16.10 7.58 4.40
CA ARG A 118 -17.57 7.66 4.49
C ARG A 118 -18.16 8.73 3.58
N THR A 119 -17.52 9.90 3.44
CA THR A 119 -18.01 10.96 2.55
C THR A 119 -18.00 10.57 1.08
N GLN A 120 -17.16 9.62 0.69
CA GLN A 120 -17.11 9.07 -0.67
C GLN A 120 -18.24 8.07 -0.94
N HIS A 121 -18.98 7.63 0.09
CA HIS A 121 -20.05 6.63 0.01
C HIS A 121 -21.33 7.08 0.72
N PRO A 122 -21.94 8.22 0.34
CA PRO A 122 -23.03 8.86 1.11
C PRO A 122 -24.35 8.09 1.09
N ALA A 123 -24.57 7.20 0.12
CA ALA A 123 -25.87 6.53 -0.11
C ALA A 123 -26.07 5.25 0.74
N LEU A 124 -25.16 4.91 1.65
CA LEU A 124 -25.26 3.67 2.43
C LEU A 124 -26.15 3.87 3.66
N ALA A 125 -27.32 3.23 3.67
CA ALA A 125 -28.24 3.21 4.79
C ALA A 125 -28.15 1.92 5.59
N GLY A 126 -28.11 2.03 6.94
CA GLY A 126 -28.05 0.89 7.85
C GLY A 126 -26.62 0.33 8.07
N PRO A 127 -26.42 -0.47 9.13
CA PRO A 127 -25.10 -0.98 9.50
C PRO A 127 -24.56 -2.04 8.54
N ALA A 128 -25.35 -3.03 8.14
CA ALA A 128 -24.87 -4.13 7.31
C ALA A 128 -24.32 -3.69 5.93
N PRO A 129 -25.01 -2.82 5.14
CA PRO A 129 -24.43 -2.28 3.89
C PRO A 129 -23.16 -1.45 4.10
N LYS A 130 -23.07 -0.69 5.21
CA LYS A 130 -21.85 0.07 5.54
C LYS A 130 -20.69 -0.87 5.83
N VAL A 131 -20.92 -1.92 6.64
CA VAL A 131 -19.88 -2.89 6.99
C VAL A 131 -19.44 -3.71 5.77
N ALA A 132 -20.35 -4.11 4.89
CA ALA A 132 -20.01 -4.78 3.64
C ALA A 132 -19.15 -3.88 2.72
N LYS A 133 -19.50 -2.59 2.62
CA LYS A 133 -18.69 -1.64 1.83
C LYS A 133 -17.34 -1.38 2.48
N LEU A 134 -17.29 -1.29 3.81
CA LEU A 134 -16.04 -1.15 4.56
C LEU A 134 -15.10 -2.32 4.29
N ALA A 135 -15.60 -3.57 4.33
CA ALA A 135 -14.81 -4.75 4.00
C ALA A 135 -14.21 -4.66 2.59
N ALA A 136 -15.01 -4.26 1.59
CA ALA A 136 -14.52 -4.04 0.23
C ALA A 136 -13.43 -2.95 0.13
N VAL A 137 -13.57 -1.85 0.87
CA VAL A 137 -12.53 -0.80 0.93
C VAL A 137 -11.26 -1.32 1.62
N MET A 138 -11.41 -2.09 2.69
CA MET A 138 -10.27 -2.71 3.37
C MET A 138 -9.56 -3.72 2.47
N ASP A 139 -10.31 -4.49 1.68
CA ASP A 139 -9.73 -5.42 0.69
C ASP A 139 -8.90 -4.66 -0.35
N GLU A 140 -9.42 -3.57 -0.92
CA GLU A 140 -8.69 -2.68 -1.83
C GLU A 140 -7.41 -2.11 -1.18
N LEU A 141 -7.40 -1.91 0.13
CA LEU A 141 -6.23 -1.44 0.91
C LEU A 141 -5.25 -2.56 1.26
N GLY A 142 -5.55 -3.82 0.89
CA GLY A 142 -4.66 -4.97 1.07
C GLY A 142 -4.87 -5.76 2.36
N TYR A 143 -5.98 -5.59 3.06
CA TYR A 143 -6.30 -6.38 4.27
C TYR A 143 -6.77 -7.80 3.95
N ASP A 144 -7.06 -8.12 2.68
CA ASP A 144 -7.71 -9.38 2.29
C ASP A 144 -8.98 -9.59 3.15
N ALA A 145 -9.90 -8.62 3.03
CA ALA A 145 -11.00 -8.48 3.96
C ALA A 145 -12.33 -8.91 3.34
N SER A 146 -13.14 -9.60 4.14
CA SER A 146 -14.49 -10.02 3.79
C SER A 146 -15.50 -9.64 4.86
N SER A 147 -16.78 -9.55 4.51
CA SER A 147 -17.86 -9.31 5.47
C SER A 147 -18.74 -10.54 5.63
N ALA A 148 -19.13 -10.78 6.86
CA ALA A 148 -20.04 -11.86 7.24
C ALA A 148 -21.07 -11.35 8.28
N ALA A 149 -21.99 -12.22 8.70
CA ALA A 149 -22.87 -11.97 9.83
C ALA A 149 -22.68 -13.09 10.85
N THR A 150 -22.71 -12.73 12.12
CA THR A 150 -22.74 -13.70 13.22
C THR A 150 -24.11 -14.40 13.32
N ALA A 151 -24.19 -15.45 14.12
CA ALA A 151 -25.45 -16.18 14.35
C ALA A 151 -26.58 -15.29 14.94
N ASP A 152 -26.22 -14.23 15.66
CA ASP A 152 -27.15 -13.20 16.19
C ASP A 152 -27.40 -12.05 15.19
N GLY A 153 -26.90 -12.17 13.96
CA GLY A 153 -27.12 -11.22 12.87
C GLY A 153 -26.25 -9.95 12.94
N ALA A 154 -25.30 -9.85 13.87
CA ALA A 154 -24.40 -8.71 13.92
C ALA A 154 -23.40 -8.76 12.76
N PRO A 155 -23.16 -7.64 12.04
CA PRO A 155 -22.16 -7.60 10.98
C PRO A 155 -20.74 -7.81 11.52
N VAL A 156 -19.92 -8.53 10.74
CA VAL A 156 -18.51 -8.82 11.06
C VAL A 156 -17.68 -8.54 9.83
N VAL A 157 -16.47 -8.02 10.04
CA VAL A 157 -15.38 -8.01 9.05
C VAL A 157 -14.32 -8.98 9.53
N GLU A 158 -13.88 -9.87 8.66
CA GLU A 158 -12.69 -10.71 8.82
C GLU A 158 -11.63 -10.24 7.83
N ALA A 159 -10.41 -10.13 8.31
CA ALA A 159 -9.24 -9.77 7.51
C ALA A 159 -8.15 -10.84 7.68
N ASP A 160 -7.76 -11.45 6.58
CA ASP A 160 -6.73 -12.51 6.52
C ASP A 160 -5.32 -11.95 6.42
N ASN A 161 -5.20 -10.63 6.17
CA ASN A 161 -3.93 -9.91 6.17
C ASN A 161 -3.99 -8.66 7.07
N CYS A 162 -2.98 -8.46 7.90
CA CYS A 162 -2.81 -7.23 8.66
C CYS A 162 -1.75 -6.35 7.99
N VAL A 163 -2.15 -5.28 7.33
CA VAL A 163 -1.24 -4.36 6.61
C VAL A 163 -0.25 -3.65 7.54
N PHE A 164 -0.51 -3.62 8.85
CA PHE A 164 0.36 -3.06 9.89
C PHE A 164 1.02 -4.11 10.78
N HIS A 165 1.05 -5.38 10.37
CA HIS A 165 1.45 -6.51 11.22
C HIS A 165 2.75 -6.26 11.99
N GLU A 166 3.84 -5.90 11.31
CA GLU A 166 5.14 -5.68 11.95
C GLU A 166 5.13 -4.54 12.98
N LEU A 167 4.32 -3.48 12.72
CA LEU A 167 4.14 -2.38 13.66
C LEU A 167 3.28 -2.78 14.84
N ALA A 168 2.19 -3.50 14.59
CA ALA A 168 1.19 -3.89 15.59
C ALA A 168 1.72 -4.94 16.58
N VAL A 169 2.60 -5.86 16.12
CA VAL A 169 3.29 -6.82 17.02
C VAL A 169 4.16 -6.10 18.05
N LYS A 170 4.86 -5.04 17.65
CA LYS A 170 5.72 -4.26 18.56
C LYS A 170 4.94 -3.20 19.35
N ASN A 171 3.90 -2.65 18.76
CA ASN A 171 3.09 -1.57 19.32
C ASN A 171 1.59 -1.88 19.13
N PRO A 172 0.96 -2.62 20.07
CA PRO A 172 -0.46 -3.00 19.97
C PRO A 172 -1.43 -1.82 19.84
N GLU A 173 -0.97 -0.62 20.21
CA GLU A 173 -1.71 0.64 20.06
C GLU A 173 -2.06 0.95 18.61
N ILE A 174 -1.31 0.42 17.63
CA ILE A 174 -1.56 0.57 16.18
C ILE A 174 -2.98 0.12 15.80
N CYS A 175 -3.49 -0.95 16.42
CA CYS A 175 -4.84 -1.46 16.14
C CYS A 175 -5.95 -0.43 16.42
N HIS A 176 -5.68 0.58 17.26
CA HIS A 176 -6.67 1.64 17.54
C HIS A 176 -6.91 2.57 16.34
N PHE A 177 -5.94 2.66 15.42
CA PHE A 177 -6.17 3.32 14.12
C PHE A 177 -7.28 2.61 13.34
N ASP A 178 -7.16 1.28 13.17
CA ASP A 178 -8.15 0.48 12.43
C ASP A 178 -9.53 0.53 13.10
N LEU A 179 -9.57 0.33 14.41
CA LEU A 179 -10.82 0.35 15.18
C LEU A 179 -11.55 1.69 15.05
N ALA A 180 -10.83 2.80 15.15
CA ALA A 180 -11.40 4.13 15.01
C ALA A 180 -11.83 4.45 13.57
N MET A 181 -11.06 4.02 12.57
CA MET A 181 -11.39 4.14 11.16
C MET A 181 -12.69 3.40 10.85
N MET A 182 -12.79 2.14 11.26
CA MET A 182 -13.97 1.30 11.05
C MET A 182 -15.20 1.88 11.76
N SER A 183 -15.04 2.29 13.04
CA SER A 183 -16.13 2.89 13.82
C SER A 183 -16.66 4.17 13.19
N ALA A 184 -15.79 5.05 12.70
CA ALA A 184 -16.16 6.30 12.04
C ALA A 184 -16.84 6.07 10.68
N PHE A 185 -16.37 5.08 9.91
CA PHE A 185 -16.96 4.73 8.61
C PHE A 185 -18.36 4.11 8.79
N ALA A 186 -18.48 3.06 9.61
CA ALA A 186 -19.70 2.30 9.79
C ALA A 186 -20.73 3.01 10.70
N ASP A 187 -20.29 4.01 11.47
CA ASP A 187 -21.07 4.65 12.53
C ASP A 187 -21.59 3.64 13.56
N SER A 188 -20.67 2.80 14.03
CA SER A 188 -20.92 1.65 14.90
C SER A 188 -19.84 1.54 15.96
N GLU A 189 -20.15 0.88 17.07
CA GLU A 189 -19.12 0.38 17.99
C GLU A 189 -18.44 -0.85 17.34
N VAL A 190 -17.12 -0.97 17.52
CA VAL A 190 -16.32 -2.05 16.93
C VAL A 190 -15.60 -2.81 18.03
N GLU A 191 -15.92 -4.11 18.15
CA GLU A 191 -15.25 -5.04 19.03
C GLU A 191 -14.20 -5.84 18.26
N HIS A 192 -12.95 -5.80 18.70
CA HIS A 192 -11.86 -6.58 18.13
C HIS A 192 -11.80 -7.96 18.78
N GLN A 193 -12.43 -8.95 18.16
CA GLN A 193 -12.63 -10.29 18.73
C GLN A 193 -11.40 -11.17 18.61
N GLU A 194 -10.68 -11.09 17.49
CA GLU A 194 -9.46 -11.85 17.21
C GLU A 194 -8.43 -10.95 16.52
N CYS A 195 -7.14 -11.16 16.81
CA CYS A 195 -6.07 -10.29 16.33
C CYS A 195 -4.83 -11.08 15.96
N MET A 196 -4.38 -10.99 14.71
CA MET A 196 -3.15 -11.62 14.21
C MET A 196 -1.89 -11.17 14.96
N ALA A 197 -1.80 -9.89 15.33
CA ALA A 197 -0.65 -9.38 16.09
C ALA A 197 -0.59 -9.93 17.53
N ARG A 198 -1.66 -10.57 18.03
CA ARG A 198 -1.74 -11.23 19.32
C ARG A 198 -1.77 -12.75 19.21
N GLY A 199 -1.44 -13.31 18.03
CA GLY A 199 -1.39 -14.74 17.77
C GLY A 199 -2.68 -15.36 17.23
N GLY A 200 -3.69 -14.58 16.87
CA GLY A 200 -4.86 -15.06 16.14
C GLY A 200 -4.54 -15.41 14.69
N ASN A 201 -5.41 -16.20 14.07
CA ASN A 201 -5.27 -16.56 12.66
C ASN A 201 -5.74 -15.42 11.73
N VAL A 202 -6.74 -14.65 12.17
CA VAL A 202 -7.35 -13.54 11.44
C VAL A 202 -7.48 -12.33 12.35
N CYS A 203 -7.76 -11.16 11.78
CA CYS A 203 -8.35 -10.06 12.54
C CYS A 203 -9.86 -10.07 12.33
N ARG A 204 -10.62 -10.24 13.42
CA ARG A 204 -12.09 -10.28 13.38
C ARG A 204 -12.67 -9.11 14.14
N PHE A 205 -13.56 -8.36 13.48
CA PHE A 205 -14.17 -7.15 14.01
C PHE A 205 -15.70 -7.28 13.96
N ARG A 206 -16.35 -7.21 15.13
CA ARG A 206 -17.80 -7.25 15.26
C ARG A 206 -18.34 -5.84 15.41
N PHE A 207 -19.42 -5.52 14.71
CA PHE A 207 -20.06 -4.21 14.71
C PHE A 207 -21.37 -4.23 15.44
N THR A 208 -21.55 -3.28 16.35
CA THR A 208 -22.80 -3.08 17.10
C THR A 208 -23.23 -1.63 17.02
N ALA A 209 -24.52 -1.36 17.28
CA ALA A 209 -25.02 0.01 17.29
C ALA A 209 -24.33 0.82 18.38
N LYS A 210 -24.00 2.08 18.08
CA LYS A 210 -23.57 3.02 19.13
C LYS A 210 -24.72 3.24 20.10
N LYS A 211 -24.39 3.18 21.37
CA LYS A 211 -25.33 3.49 22.46
C LYS A 211 -25.63 4.97 22.55
#